data_2dd502fb01047326dda103df6a5f9c78
#
_entry.id   2dd502fb01047326dda103df6a5f9c78
#
_cell.length_a   1.000
_cell.length_b   1.000
_cell.length_c   1.000
_cell.angle_alpha   90.00
_cell.angle_beta   90.00
_cell.angle_gamma   90.00
#
_symmetry.space_group_name_H-M   'P 1'
#
loop_
_entity.id
_entity.type
_entity.pdbx_description
1 polymer ?
#
loop_
_entity_poly.entity_id
_entity_poly.type
_entity_poly.pdbx_seq_one_letter_code
_entity_poly.pdbx_strand_id
1 'polypeptide(L)'
;MNNIILSFILLLIKASKCLNQLEEEKIIMNVYYSKTSGKYITIKSDKIDNSAIASATYINSYETKGWDFLTISSYSLDDNKYSDANKAYAMGYVEGIINNERIYQIYQNLIYGTFYSYNNKMPENLKIFLKKNLVYMEKKSLENKDKDIYWENVYYIYQQLKGLYDGYNSACEENKKIDFINFQILVSNAEMEDIISSVDKVYRPNFKKMTNEEIIEFTDLHTHCSAMVKPANDFSDIFFGHNTWASYGLMIRTFKEYKFVTNSHKEKSKVVVFSSYPGCLSSIDDFYYTDSNLVVMETTNSNLNDSLYDLIQPNSLLTWVRVILANRLAKSGEDWINIFIRENSGTYNNQFQVLDLTKIDLNKKDIQDKALMIIEQLPQYNQSGDVTPYLRKGYWPSYNIPFFKNIYEKSGFIETIKERPDLYDSYDYSGSNRPKIFRREQTNVNSLEDFKKIMRYNNYKEDPYSKGNAAWTIASRCDLNTKGIGKSYCYGAIDVKFISVKELKEGKNIIHIISGPTNDNLESFSWKNTTCYLNDPNRWFHENVVETWNFPWIDYEIQLFDK
;
A
#
# COMPACT_ATOMS: atom_id res chain seq x y z
N MET A 1 8.85 38.11 44.53
CA MET A 1 8.22 36.78 44.68
C MET A 1 6.96 36.63 43.80
N ASN A 2 6.02 37.58 43.77
CA ASN A 2 4.76 37.43 43.00
C ASN A 2 4.91 37.34 41.46
N ASN A 3 5.90 38.01 40.85
CA ASN A 3 6.10 37.95 39.39
C ASN A 3 6.72 36.63 38.89
N ILE A 4 7.49 35.94 39.73
CA ILE A 4 8.07 34.63 39.40
C ILE A 4 7.00 33.53 39.46
N ILE A 5 6.11 33.64 40.46
CA ILE A 5 4.98 32.72 40.60
C ILE A 5 3.98 32.89 39.45
N LEU A 6 3.72 34.13 39.02
CA LEU A 6 2.83 34.40 37.88
C LEU A 6 3.41 33.90 36.55
N SER A 7 4.74 34.05 36.36
CA SER A 7 5.44 33.48 35.20
C SER A 7 5.42 31.94 35.18
N PHE A 8 5.57 31.30 36.34
CA PHE A 8 5.50 29.86 36.47
C PHE A 8 4.07 29.32 36.23
N ILE A 9 3.06 30.03 36.72
CA ILE A 9 1.65 29.69 36.47
C ILE A 9 1.30 29.90 34.99
N LEU A 10 1.79 30.95 34.34
CA LEU A 10 1.62 31.18 32.89
C LEU A 10 2.38 30.14 32.03
N LEU A 11 3.55 29.67 32.46
CA LEU A 11 4.27 28.56 31.84
C LEU A 11 3.55 27.23 32.06
N LEU A 12 3.00 26.98 33.24
CA LEU A 12 2.19 25.79 33.52
C LEU A 12 0.84 25.80 32.76
N ILE A 13 0.22 26.97 32.60
CA ILE A 13 -0.99 27.14 31.78
C ILE A 13 -0.67 27.00 30.26
N LYS A 14 0.50 27.49 29.81
CA LYS A 14 0.98 27.23 28.43
C LYS A 14 1.40 25.79 28.25
N ALA A 15 2.07 25.17 29.20
CA ALA A 15 2.39 23.73 29.16
C ALA A 15 1.12 22.85 29.27
N SER A 16 0.16 23.23 30.11
CA SER A 16 -1.15 22.58 30.19
C SER A 16 -2.00 22.77 28.92
N LYS A 17 -1.86 23.90 28.23
CA LYS A 17 -2.49 24.10 26.89
C LYS A 17 -1.72 23.40 25.76
N CYS A 18 -0.41 23.14 25.92
CA CYS A 18 0.34 22.24 25.03
C CYS A 18 0.17 20.76 25.38
N LEU A 19 -0.26 20.45 26.62
CA LEU A 19 -0.65 19.10 27.08
C LEU A 19 -2.15 18.83 26.98
N ASN A 20 -2.96 19.81 26.55
CA ASN A 20 -4.26 19.48 26.00
C ASN A 20 -3.93 18.66 24.74
N GLN A 21 -4.04 17.32 24.89
CA GLN A 21 -4.19 16.36 23.84
C GLN A 21 -4.75 17.07 22.61
N LEU A 22 -4.01 17.07 21.50
CA LEU A 22 -4.59 17.39 20.22
C LEU A 22 -5.78 16.44 20.12
N GLU A 23 -6.99 16.93 20.41
CA GLU A 23 -8.20 16.15 20.25
C GLU A 23 -8.23 15.77 18.77
N GLU A 24 -8.30 14.48 18.50
CA GLU A 24 -8.38 13.97 17.14
C GLU A 24 -9.64 14.55 16.50
N GLU A 25 -9.46 15.38 15.48
CA GLU A 25 -10.60 16.00 14.81
C GLU A 25 -11.34 14.93 13.99
N LYS A 26 -12.55 14.60 14.41
CA LYS A 26 -13.46 13.74 13.66
C LYS A 26 -14.37 14.59 12.77
N ILE A 27 -14.32 14.37 11.47
CA ILE A 27 -15.17 15.03 10.47
C ILE A 27 -16.10 14.00 9.86
N ILE A 28 -17.40 14.29 9.85
CA ILE A 28 -18.40 13.51 9.12
C ILE A 28 -18.97 14.39 8.00
N MET A 29 -19.03 13.81 6.79
CA MET A 29 -19.54 14.50 5.60
C MET A 29 -20.51 13.60 4.86
N ASN A 30 -21.70 14.11 4.56
CA ASN A 30 -22.73 13.45 3.78
C ASN A 30 -22.82 14.08 2.38
N VAL A 31 -23.00 13.25 1.35
CA VAL A 31 -23.16 13.67 -0.05
C VAL A 31 -24.59 13.42 -0.50
N TYR A 32 -25.22 14.43 -1.09
CA TYR A 32 -26.54 14.34 -1.68
C TYR A 32 -26.46 14.58 -3.18
N TYR A 33 -27.21 13.83 -3.95
CA TYR A 33 -27.29 13.99 -5.39
C TYR A 33 -28.65 14.53 -5.80
N SER A 34 -28.64 15.68 -6.48
CA SER A 34 -29.85 16.29 -7.05
C SER A 34 -30.09 15.76 -8.46
N LYS A 35 -31.08 14.90 -8.63
CA LYS A 35 -31.48 14.38 -9.96
C LYS A 35 -31.87 15.50 -10.93
N THR A 36 -32.44 16.61 -10.41
CA THR A 36 -32.90 17.75 -11.23
C THR A 36 -31.75 18.57 -11.81
N SER A 37 -30.68 18.79 -11.02
CA SER A 37 -29.54 19.60 -11.46
C SER A 37 -28.31 18.76 -11.86
N GLY A 38 -28.31 17.45 -11.60
CA GLY A 38 -27.15 16.57 -11.79
C GLY A 38 -25.98 16.88 -10.87
N LYS A 39 -26.17 17.67 -9.79
CA LYS A 39 -25.10 18.13 -8.91
C LYS A 39 -25.00 17.31 -7.64
N TYR A 40 -23.76 17.14 -7.16
CA TYR A 40 -23.43 16.59 -5.85
C TYR A 40 -23.24 17.75 -4.86
N ILE A 41 -23.85 17.63 -3.68
CA ILE A 41 -23.81 18.62 -2.60
C ILE A 41 -23.30 17.91 -1.35
N THR A 42 -22.26 18.47 -0.74
CA THR A 42 -21.68 17.94 0.51
C THR A 42 -22.11 18.76 1.71
N ILE A 43 -22.42 18.10 2.82
CA ILE A 43 -22.82 18.73 4.08
C ILE A 43 -21.99 18.11 5.21
N LYS A 44 -21.22 18.95 5.93
CA LYS A 44 -20.57 18.56 7.19
C LYS A 44 -21.66 18.35 8.25
N SER A 45 -21.59 17.26 9.01
CA SER A 45 -22.62 16.83 9.95
C SER A 45 -22.00 16.18 11.17
N ASP A 46 -22.76 16.05 12.25
CA ASP A 46 -22.35 15.30 13.44
C ASP A 46 -22.65 13.80 13.35
N LYS A 47 -23.38 13.37 12.31
CA LYS A 47 -23.76 11.98 12.09
C LYS A 47 -23.86 11.63 10.61
N ILE A 48 -23.74 10.34 10.33
CA ILE A 48 -24.02 9.76 9.03
C ILE A 48 -25.53 9.84 8.75
N ASP A 49 -25.90 10.27 7.54
CA ASP A 49 -27.28 10.27 7.06
C ASP A 49 -27.48 9.15 6.04
N ASN A 50 -28.28 8.15 6.41
CA ASN A 50 -28.58 7.00 5.56
C ASN A 50 -29.39 7.35 4.29
N SER A 51 -29.90 8.58 4.16
CA SER A 51 -30.54 9.07 2.95
C SER A 51 -29.56 9.67 1.93
N ALA A 52 -28.32 9.91 2.35
CA ALA A 52 -27.24 10.40 1.49
C ALA A 52 -26.83 9.34 0.46
N ILE A 53 -26.30 9.76 -0.69
CA ILE A 53 -25.78 8.84 -1.70
C ILE A 53 -24.42 8.24 -1.29
N ALA A 54 -23.64 9.01 -0.54
CA ALA A 54 -22.41 8.55 0.12
C ALA A 54 -22.15 9.36 1.38
N SER A 55 -21.43 8.77 2.32
CA SER A 55 -20.98 9.44 3.54
C SER A 55 -19.53 9.08 3.84
N ALA A 56 -18.80 10.00 4.44
CA ALA A 56 -17.43 9.79 4.90
C ALA A 56 -17.27 10.17 6.37
N THR A 57 -16.48 9.38 7.09
CA THR A 57 -15.93 9.73 8.40
C THR A 57 -14.41 9.79 8.27
N TYR A 58 -13.83 10.94 8.60
CA TYR A 58 -12.39 11.15 8.60
C TYR A 58 -11.92 11.50 10.00
N ILE A 59 -10.85 10.86 10.44
CA ILE A 59 -10.19 11.13 11.73
C ILE A 59 -8.78 11.63 11.41
N ASN A 60 -8.54 12.91 11.69
CA ASN A 60 -7.23 13.54 11.55
C ASN A 60 -6.38 13.19 12.77
N SER A 61 -5.53 12.19 12.64
CA SER A 61 -4.66 11.69 13.72
C SER A 61 -3.21 11.43 13.27
N TYR A 62 -2.87 11.87 12.07
CA TYR A 62 -1.55 11.63 11.48
C TYR A 62 -0.40 12.11 12.38
N GLU A 63 -0.50 13.32 12.96
CA GLU A 63 0.55 13.89 13.82
C GLU A 63 0.68 13.17 15.17
N THR A 64 -0.36 12.45 15.61
CA THR A 64 -0.38 11.75 16.91
C THR A 64 -0.19 10.26 16.79
N LYS A 65 -0.59 9.67 15.66
CA LYS A 65 -0.61 8.22 15.43
C LYS A 65 0.20 7.77 14.20
N GLY A 66 0.66 8.72 13.36
CA GLY A 66 1.29 8.41 12.09
C GLY A 66 0.32 7.91 11.01
N TRP A 67 -0.98 7.91 11.29
CA TRP A 67 -2.08 7.52 10.41
C TRP A 67 -3.25 8.47 10.55
N ASP A 68 -3.84 8.84 9.43
CA ASP A 68 -5.24 9.27 9.38
C ASP A 68 -6.15 8.07 9.12
N PHE A 69 -7.41 8.14 9.52
CA PHE A 69 -8.40 7.09 9.27
C PHE A 69 -9.57 7.64 8.45
N LEU A 70 -9.96 6.87 7.42
CA LEU A 70 -11.02 7.27 6.50
C LEU A 70 -11.97 6.11 6.24
N THR A 71 -13.22 6.26 6.67
CA THR A 71 -14.31 5.34 6.31
C THR A 71 -15.23 6.02 5.32
N ILE A 72 -15.48 5.40 4.16
CA ILE A 72 -16.43 5.89 3.16
C ILE A 72 -17.47 4.82 2.91
N SER A 73 -18.73 5.20 2.96
CA SER A 73 -19.86 4.32 2.71
C SER A 73 -20.78 4.89 1.63
N SER A 74 -21.15 4.04 0.70
CA SER A 74 -22.25 4.29 -0.23
C SER A 74 -23.33 3.25 -0.01
N TYR A 75 -24.03 3.38 1.11
CA TYR A 75 -25.16 2.55 1.49
C TYR A 75 -26.44 3.37 1.47
N SER A 76 -27.45 2.89 0.79
CA SER A 76 -28.80 3.47 0.80
C SER A 76 -29.80 2.39 1.20
N LEU A 77 -30.69 2.73 2.13
CA LEU A 77 -31.82 1.87 2.50
C LEU A 77 -32.80 1.65 1.34
N ASP A 78 -32.76 2.51 0.31
CA ASP A 78 -33.51 2.38 -0.93
C ASP A 78 -32.52 2.03 -2.06
N ASP A 79 -32.33 0.74 -2.32
CA ASP A 79 -31.36 0.20 -3.25
C ASP A 79 -31.49 0.76 -4.69
N ASN A 80 -32.66 1.21 -5.08
CA ASN A 80 -32.92 1.72 -6.44
C ASN A 80 -32.91 3.24 -6.56
N LYS A 81 -32.67 3.96 -5.47
CA LYS A 81 -32.71 5.44 -5.47
C LYS A 81 -31.64 6.05 -6.36
N TYR A 82 -30.44 5.47 -6.37
CA TYR A 82 -29.28 5.95 -7.12
C TYR A 82 -28.66 4.82 -7.95
N SER A 83 -28.09 5.16 -9.12
CA SER A 83 -27.30 4.20 -9.89
C SER A 83 -25.96 3.91 -9.19
N ASP A 84 -25.42 2.70 -9.37
CA ASP A 84 -24.14 2.32 -8.76
C ASP A 84 -22.96 3.18 -9.26
N ALA A 85 -23.04 3.64 -10.52
CA ALA A 85 -22.10 4.62 -11.07
C ALA A 85 -22.12 5.95 -10.31
N ASN A 86 -23.31 6.45 -9.95
CA ASN A 86 -23.43 7.68 -9.15
C ASN A 86 -22.96 7.47 -7.71
N LYS A 87 -23.20 6.29 -7.13
CA LYS A 87 -22.68 5.91 -5.81
C LYS A 87 -21.15 5.91 -5.82
N ALA A 88 -20.54 5.25 -6.80
CA ALA A 88 -19.08 5.19 -6.95
C ALA A 88 -18.47 6.60 -7.12
N TYR A 89 -19.06 7.43 -7.98
CA TYR A 89 -18.64 8.82 -8.14
C TYR A 89 -18.73 9.60 -6.83
N ALA A 90 -19.85 9.48 -6.09
CA ALA A 90 -20.05 10.18 -4.82
C ALA A 90 -19.05 9.77 -3.74
N MET A 91 -18.66 8.49 -3.70
CA MET A 91 -17.59 8.01 -2.79
C MET A 91 -16.26 8.70 -3.08
N GLY A 92 -15.85 8.75 -4.36
CA GLY A 92 -14.64 9.48 -4.74
C GLY A 92 -14.77 10.99 -4.46
N TYR A 93 -15.91 11.58 -4.77
CA TYR A 93 -16.16 13.01 -4.59
C TYR A 93 -16.03 13.46 -3.12
N VAL A 94 -16.60 12.70 -2.19
CA VAL A 94 -16.46 13.01 -0.76
C VAL A 94 -15.03 12.81 -0.26
N GLU A 95 -14.31 11.81 -0.75
CA GLU A 95 -12.89 11.62 -0.40
C GLU A 95 -12.03 12.79 -0.87
N GLY A 96 -12.23 13.23 -2.12
CA GLY A 96 -11.52 14.37 -2.68
C GLY A 96 -11.74 15.65 -1.89
N ILE A 97 -12.96 15.89 -1.39
CA ILE A 97 -13.28 17.07 -0.58
C ILE A 97 -12.70 16.96 0.83
N ILE A 98 -13.00 15.87 1.55
CA ILE A 98 -12.68 15.76 2.98
C ILE A 98 -11.18 15.65 3.25
N ASN A 99 -10.42 15.17 2.26
CA ASN A 99 -8.99 14.91 2.36
C ASN A 99 -8.13 15.79 1.43
N ASN A 100 -8.69 16.88 0.90
CA ASN A 100 -8.05 17.70 -0.15
C ASN A 100 -6.66 18.20 0.24
N GLU A 101 -6.46 18.60 1.49
CA GLU A 101 -5.17 19.11 1.97
C GLU A 101 -4.10 18.00 1.99
N ARG A 102 -4.42 16.82 2.55
CA ARG A 102 -3.50 15.66 2.56
C ARG A 102 -3.20 15.16 1.14
N ILE A 103 -4.19 15.21 0.24
CA ILE A 103 -4.01 14.86 -1.18
C ILE A 103 -2.96 15.78 -1.82
N TYR A 104 -3.01 17.08 -1.56
CA TYR A 104 -2.02 18.02 -2.08
C TYR A 104 -0.63 17.77 -1.50
N GLN A 105 -0.54 17.54 -0.20
CA GLN A 105 0.72 17.25 0.49
C GLN A 105 1.43 16.02 -0.09
N ILE A 106 0.71 14.90 -0.20
CA ILE A 106 1.31 13.67 -0.79
C ILE A 106 1.60 13.84 -2.28
N TYR A 107 0.75 14.56 -3.04
CA TYR A 107 1.01 14.85 -4.44
C TYR A 107 2.33 15.57 -4.64
N GLN A 108 2.64 16.57 -3.84
CA GLN A 108 3.93 17.27 -3.90
C GLN A 108 5.09 16.31 -3.63
N ASN A 109 5.02 15.53 -2.54
CA ASN A 109 6.07 14.58 -2.21
C ASN A 109 6.27 13.52 -3.32
N LEU A 110 5.19 13.08 -3.97
CA LEU A 110 5.26 12.16 -5.11
C LEU A 110 5.92 12.81 -6.34
N ILE A 111 5.54 14.03 -6.69
CA ILE A 111 6.13 14.74 -7.84
C ILE A 111 7.62 14.96 -7.63
N TYR A 112 8.03 15.44 -6.46
CA TYR A 112 9.45 15.69 -6.17
C TYR A 112 10.26 14.38 -6.02
N GLY A 113 9.70 13.37 -5.36
CA GLY A 113 10.38 12.07 -5.18
C GLY A 113 10.50 11.27 -6.48
N THR A 114 9.38 11.08 -7.20
CA THR A 114 9.34 10.25 -8.41
C THR A 114 10.02 10.91 -9.60
N PHE A 115 9.89 12.24 -9.75
CA PHE A 115 10.39 12.96 -10.92
C PHE A 115 11.59 13.85 -10.63
N TYR A 116 12.37 13.55 -9.59
CA TYR A 116 13.60 14.28 -9.27
C TYR A 116 14.55 14.39 -10.49
N SER A 117 14.78 13.27 -11.18
CA SER A 117 15.62 13.21 -12.39
C SER A 117 15.02 13.95 -13.60
N TYR A 118 13.75 14.33 -13.55
CA TYR A 118 13.03 15.07 -14.58
C TYR A 118 12.72 16.52 -14.17
N ASN A 119 13.56 17.11 -13.32
CA ASN A 119 13.33 18.45 -12.77
C ASN A 119 11.96 18.63 -12.10
N ASN A 120 11.51 17.62 -11.38
CA ASN A 120 10.25 17.56 -10.63
C ASN A 120 9.01 17.77 -11.50
N LYS A 121 9.03 17.24 -12.71
CA LYS A 121 7.91 17.30 -13.66
C LYS A 121 7.65 15.95 -14.29
N MET A 122 6.40 15.58 -14.40
CA MET A 122 6.00 14.36 -15.10
C MET A 122 6.43 14.42 -16.57
N PRO A 123 7.23 13.44 -17.07
CA PRO A 123 7.69 13.40 -18.46
C PRO A 123 6.53 13.32 -19.47
N GLU A 124 6.69 13.93 -20.63
CA GLU A 124 5.63 13.98 -21.65
C GLU A 124 5.27 12.57 -22.18
N ASN A 125 6.27 11.70 -22.36
CA ASN A 125 6.03 10.32 -22.80
C ASN A 125 5.17 9.54 -21.81
N LEU A 126 5.39 9.76 -20.50
CA LEU A 126 4.58 9.19 -19.44
C LEU A 126 3.14 9.71 -19.48
N LYS A 127 2.94 11.03 -19.65
CA LYS A 127 1.60 11.62 -19.81
C LYS A 127 0.85 11.03 -21.00
N ILE A 128 1.52 10.81 -22.12
CA ILE A 128 0.95 10.19 -23.32
C ILE A 128 0.51 8.74 -22.99
N PHE A 129 1.34 7.97 -22.29
CA PHE A 129 0.99 6.61 -21.87
C PHE A 129 -0.24 6.60 -20.96
N LEU A 130 -0.25 7.40 -19.90
CA LEU A 130 -1.36 7.49 -18.95
C LEU A 130 -2.66 7.94 -19.62
N LYS A 131 -2.59 8.92 -20.53
CA LYS A 131 -3.75 9.36 -21.30
C LYS A 131 -4.33 8.23 -22.17
N LYS A 132 -3.48 7.48 -22.86
CA LYS A 132 -3.92 6.31 -23.66
C LYS A 132 -4.53 5.23 -22.78
N ASN A 133 -3.96 4.97 -21.61
CA ASN A 133 -4.45 3.99 -20.65
C ASN A 133 -5.84 4.38 -20.11
N LEU A 134 -6.03 5.65 -19.71
CA LEU A 134 -7.34 6.14 -19.28
C LEU A 134 -8.41 6.03 -20.38
N VAL A 135 -8.06 6.38 -21.63
CA VAL A 135 -8.97 6.24 -22.78
C VAL A 135 -9.33 4.76 -23.01
N TYR A 136 -8.36 3.85 -22.88
CA TYR A 136 -8.61 2.41 -22.96
C TYR A 136 -9.59 1.94 -21.88
N MET A 137 -9.30 2.29 -20.62
CA MET A 137 -10.14 1.94 -19.46
C MET A 137 -11.58 2.44 -19.63
N GLU A 138 -11.76 3.72 -19.98
CA GLU A 138 -13.08 4.34 -20.17
C GLU A 138 -13.83 3.65 -21.31
N LYS A 139 -13.23 3.56 -22.49
CA LYS A 139 -13.85 2.97 -23.67
C LYS A 139 -14.28 1.53 -23.45
N LYS A 140 -13.35 0.68 -22.97
CA LYS A 140 -13.61 -0.74 -22.74
C LYS A 140 -14.68 -0.99 -21.68
N SER A 141 -14.67 -0.21 -20.60
CA SER A 141 -15.71 -0.33 -19.58
C SER A 141 -17.09 0.07 -20.11
N LEU A 142 -17.19 1.16 -20.87
CA LEU A 142 -18.46 1.60 -21.49
C LEU A 142 -19.03 0.57 -22.50
N GLU A 143 -18.17 -0.05 -23.32
CA GLU A 143 -18.56 -1.05 -24.31
C GLU A 143 -19.05 -2.37 -23.69
N ASN A 144 -18.62 -2.71 -22.47
CA ASN A 144 -18.79 -4.04 -21.89
C ASN A 144 -19.48 -4.07 -20.52
N LYS A 145 -19.73 -2.93 -19.86
CA LYS A 145 -20.33 -2.87 -18.51
C LYS A 145 -21.68 -3.58 -18.37
N ASP A 146 -22.46 -3.62 -19.43
CA ASP A 146 -23.79 -4.26 -19.40
C ASP A 146 -23.73 -5.77 -19.73
N LYS A 147 -22.54 -6.31 -20.03
CA LYS A 147 -22.32 -7.70 -20.47
C LYS A 147 -21.47 -8.53 -19.50
N ASP A 148 -20.57 -7.88 -18.76
CA ASP A 148 -19.59 -8.54 -17.88
C ASP A 148 -19.40 -7.74 -16.61
N ILE A 149 -19.67 -8.35 -15.45
CA ILE A 149 -19.52 -7.75 -14.13
C ILE A 149 -18.10 -7.20 -13.88
N TYR A 150 -17.09 -7.78 -14.50
CA TYR A 150 -15.72 -7.26 -14.44
C TYR A 150 -15.64 -5.85 -15.01
N TRP A 151 -16.13 -5.64 -16.24
CA TRP A 151 -16.13 -4.35 -16.91
C TRP A 151 -17.13 -3.35 -16.31
N GLU A 152 -18.23 -3.86 -15.76
CA GLU A 152 -19.16 -3.06 -14.96
C GLU A 152 -18.43 -2.43 -13.74
N ASN A 153 -17.66 -3.23 -13.01
CA ASN A 153 -16.87 -2.74 -11.89
C ASN A 153 -15.68 -1.85 -12.32
N VAL A 154 -15.04 -2.10 -13.47
CA VAL A 154 -14.07 -1.15 -14.06
C VAL A 154 -14.72 0.21 -14.29
N TYR A 155 -15.95 0.24 -14.81
CA TYR A 155 -16.70 1.49 -14.99
C TYR A 155 -16.97 2.20 -13.66
N TYR A 156 -17.31 1.47 -12.60
CA TYR A 156 -17.51 2.07 -11.27
C TYR A 156 -16.21 2.64 -10.70
N ILE A 157 -15.08 1.94 -10.86
CA ILE A 157 -13.76 2.43 -10.44
C ILE A 157 -13.40 3.72 -11.20
N TYR A 158 -13.67 3.76 -12.51
CA TYR A 158 -13.43 4.97 -13.30
C TYR A 158 -14.30 6.14 -12.84
N GLN A 159 -15.59 5.91 -12.49
CA GLN A 159 -16.46 6.94 -11.92
C GLN A 159 -15.95 7.41 -10.54
N GLN A 160 -15.47 6.48 -9.70
CA GLN A 160 -14.89 6.82 -8.39
C GLN A 160 -13.64 7.70 -8.55
N LEU A 161 -12.76 7.38 -9.51
CA LEU A 161 -11.59 8.20 -9.84
C LEU A 161 -11.98 9.61 -10.31
N LYS A 162 -13.00 9.72 -11.18
CA LYS A 162 -13.52 11.03 -11.62
C LYS A 162 -14.07 11.82 -10.45
N GLY A 163 -14.87 11.18 -9.60
CA GLY A 163 -15.40 11.79 -8.39
C GLY A 163 -14.30 12.31 -7.48
N LEU A 164 -13.27 11.52 -7.23
CA LEU A 164 -12.11 11.89 -6.40
C LEU A 164 -11.40 13.15 -6.95
N TYR A 165 -11.13 13.15 -8.25
CA TYR A 165 -10.55 14.29 -8.94
C TYR A 165 -11.41 15.56 -8.86
N ASP A 166 -12.71 15.44 -9.18
CA ASP A 166 -13.63 16.57 -9.16
C ASP A 166 -13.84 17.10 -7.74
N GLY A 167 -13.95 16.21 -6.75
CA GLY A 167 -14.06 16.54 -5.34
C GLY A 167 -12.85 17.31 -4.84
N TYR A 168 -11.64 16.82 -5.13
CA TYR A 168 -10.39 17.50 -4.79
C TYR A 168 -10.35 18.92 -5.39
N ASN A 169 -10.52 19.06 -6.71
CA ASN A 169 -10.42 20.36 -7.38
C ASN A 169 -11.56 21.32 -7.02
N SER A 170 -12.69 20.82 -6.48
CA SER A 170 -13.77 21.68 -5.98
C SER A 170 -13.50 22.27 -4.60
N ALA A 171 -12.63 21.62 -3.81
CA ALA A 171 -12.37 21.98 -2.42
C ALA A 171 -11.01 22.66 -2.21
N CYS A 172 -10.01 22.41 -3.07
CA CYS A 172 -8.69 23.00 -2.93
C CYS A 172 -8.65 24.48 -3.39
N GLU A 173 -7.61 25.20 -2.93
CA GLU A 173 -7.30 26.55 -3.42
C GLU A 173 -6.96 26.52 -4.91
N GLU A 174 -7.19 27.62 -5.64
CA GLU A 174 -7.00 27.72 -7.09
C GLU A 174 -5.56 27.37 -7.53
N ASN A 175 -4.58 27.80 -6.76
CA ASN A 175 -3.15 27.52 -7.01
C ASN A 175 -2.71 26.10 -6.67
N LYS A 176 -3.57 25.30 -6.04
CA LYS A 176 -3.34 23.89 -5.69
C LYS A 176 -4.08 22.93 -6.64
N LYS A 177 -4.80 23.44 -7.64
CA LYS A 177 -5.47 22.59 -8.62
C LYS A 177 -4.48 21.74 -9.40
N ILE A 178 -4.86 20.49 -9.65
CA ILE A 178 -4.07 19.51 -10.39
C ILE A 178 -4.88 19.11 -11.63
N ASP A 179 -4.27 19.07 -12.80
CA ASP A 179 -4.95 18.52 -13.98
C ASP A 179 -5.10 16.99 -13.90
N PHE A 180 -6.05 16.45 -14.64
CA PHE A 180 -6.44 15.03 -14.50
C PHE A 180 -5.32 14.04 -14.82
N ILE A 181 -4.39 14.39 -15.72
CA ILE A 181 -3.27 13.49 -16.06
C ILE A 181 -2.20 13.52 -14.97
N ASN A 182 -1.86 14.69 -14.45
CA ASN A 182 -0.93 14.78 -13.32
C ASN A 182 -1.53 14.15 -12.04
N PHE A 183 -2.86 14.24 -11.86
CA PHE A 183 -3.56 13.60 -10.73
C PHE A 183 -3.40 12.06 -10.72
N GLN A 184 -3.15 11.44 -11.89
CA GLN A 184 -2.97 9.98 -11.99
C GLN A 184 -1.81 9.45 -11.14
N ILE A 185 -0.81 10.28 -10.81
CA ILE A 185 0.31 9.83 -9.95
C ILE A 185 -0.18 9.34 -8.58
N LEU A 186 -1.28 9.89 -8.06
CA LEU A 186 -1.84 9.51 -6.76
C LEU A 186 -2.35 8.06 -6.75
N VAL A 187 -2.98 7.62 -7.82
CA VAL A 187 -3.59 6.27 -7.91
C VAL A 187 -2.66 5.24 -8.55
N SER A 188 -1.65 5.66 -9.32
CA SER A 188 -0.78 4.77 -10.07
C SER A 188 0.71 4.91 -9.71
N ASN A 189 1.03 5.46 -8.53
CA ASN A 189 2.40 5.70 -8.09
C ASN A 189 3.28 4.44 -8.17
N ALA A 190 2.80 3.31 -7.68
CA ALA A 190 3.53 2.05 -7.71
C ALA A 190 3.87 1.54 -9.12
N GLU A 191 3.17 2.03 -10.14
CA GLU A 191 3.33 1.63 -11.54
C GLU A 191 4.35 2.51 -12.28
N MET A 192 4.71 3.68 -11.70
CA MET A 192 5.46 4.72 -12.41
C MET A 192 6.82 4.26 -12.88
N GLU A 193 7.56 3.52 -12.07
CA GLU A 193 8.91 3.07 -12.41
C GLU A 193 8.91 2.16 -13.64
N ASP A 194 7.99 1.20 -13.69
CA ASP A 194 7.86 0.29 -14.83
C ASP A 194 7.40 1.04 -16.09
N ILE A 195 6.42 1.96 -15.94
CA ILE A 195 5.93 2.76 -17.07
C ILE A 195 7.02 3.68 -17.59
N ILE A 196 7.75 4.39 -16.72
CA ILE A 196 8.87 5.26 -17.11
C ILE A 196 9.92 4.44 -17.87
N SER A 197 10.33 3.30 -17.32
CA SER A 197 11.29 2.41 -17.97
C SER A 197 10.79 1.88 -19.31
N SER A 198 9.48 1.77 -19.52
CA SER A 198 8.90 1.36 -20.81
C SER A 198 8.92 2.47 -21.87
N VAL A 199 8.67 3.73 -21.48
CA VAL A 199 8.49 4.85 -22.40
C VAL A 199 9.75 5.73 -22.57
N ASP A 200 10.72 5.63 -21.65
CA ASP A 200 11.96 6.42 -21.67
C ASP A 200 13.20 5.53 -21.56
N LYS A 201 13.80 5.22 -22.70
CA LYS A 201 15.00 4.35 -22.78
C LYS A 201 16.25 4.99 -22.18
N VAL A 202 16.29 6.29 -21.96
CA VAL A 202 17.44 6.98 -21.36
C VAL A 202 17.52 6.67 -19.86
N TYR A 203 16.37 6.62 -19.20
CA TYR A 203 16.26 6.34 -17.76
C TYR A 203 16.01 4.86 -17.45
N ARG A 204 15.77 4.01 -18.48
CA ARG A 204 15.66 2.56 -18.31
C ARG A 204 16.98 2.00 -17.78
N PRO A 205 16.94 1.16 -16.69
CA PRO A 205 18.15 0.53 -16.20
C PRO A 205 18.79 -0.37 -17.27
N ASN A 206 20.11 -0.31 -17.39
CA ASN A 206 20.88 -1.20 -18.25
C ASN A 206 21.77 -2.09 -17.38
N PHE A 207 21.19 -3.17 -16.85
CA PHE A 207 21.86 -4.04 -15.89
C PHE A 207 23.17 -4.65 -16.39
N LYS A 208 23.33 -4.82 -17.72
CA LYS A 208 24.58 -5.32 -18.32
C LYS A 208 25.74 -4.33 -18.21
N LYS A 209 25.44 -3.01 -18.15
CA LYS A 209 26.45 -1.95 -18.03
C LYS A 209 26.69 -1.47 -16.61
N MET A 210 25.77 -1.76 -15.70
CA MET A 210 25.87 -1.37 -14.29
C MET A 210 26.92 -2.22 -13.56
N THR A 211 27.61 -1.62 -12.59
CA THR A 211 28.43 -2.34 -11.61
C THR A 211 27.56 -3.15 -10.65
N ASN A 212 28.15 -4.05 -9.86
CA ASN A 212 27.42 -4.81 -8.85
C ASN A 212 26.79 -3.88 -7.80
N GLU A 213 27.53 -2.85 -7.40
CA GLU A 213 27.07 -1.84 -6.43
C GLU A 213 25.88 -1.05 -7.00
N GLU A 214 25.91 -0.66 -8.27
CA GLU A 214 24.80 0.05 -8.92
C GLU A 214 23.56 -0.83 -9.06
N ILE A 215 23.71 -2.13 -9.32
CA ILE A 215 22.58 -3.08 -9.38
C ILE A 215 21.96 -3.25 -7.98
N ILE A 216 22.80 -3.42 -6.95
CA ILE A 216 22.32 -3.52 -5.55
C ILE A 216 21.61 -2.22 -5.15
N GLU A 217 22.22 -1.06 -5.42
CA GLU A 217 21.62 0.24 -5.13
C GLU A 217 20.26 0.40 -5.83
N PHE A 218 20.20 0.05 -7.12
CA PHE A 218 18.95 0.08 -7.86
C PHE A 218 17.89 -0.80 -7.20
N THR A 219 18.21 -2.05 -6.92
CA THR A 219 17.23 -2.96 -6.31
C THR A 219 16.86 -2.56 -4.88
N ASP A 220 17.79 -2.10 -4.05
CA ASP A 220 17.51 -1.63 -2.68
C ASP A 220 16.50 -0.46 -2.65
N LEU A 221 16.48 0.39 -3.70
CA LEU A 221 15.56 1.52 -3.83
C LEU A 221 14.25 1.18 -4.57
N HIS A 222 14.22 0.05 -5.30
CA HIS A 222 13.09 -0.37 -6.13
C HIS A 222 12.47 -1.69 -5.65
N THR A 223 12.95 -2.25 -4.52
CA THR A 223 12.32 -3.38 -3.85
C THR A 223 11.44 -2.87 -2.72
N HIS A 224 10.22 -3.29 -2.74
CA HIS A 224 9.23 -2.83 -1.78
C HIS A 224 8.73 -4.01 -0.96
N CYS A 225 8.95 -3.97 0.36
CA CYS A 225 8.25 -4.79 1.33
C CYS A 225 8.93 -6.08 1.77
N SER A 226 8.54 -6.49 2.97
CA SER A 226 8.67 -7.85 3.49
C SER A 226 7.32 -8.34 3.98
N ALA A 227 7.00 -9.60 3.73
CA ALA A 227 5.74 -10.19 4.16
C ALA A 227 5.95 -11.59 4.74
N MET A 228 5.07 -11.98 5.67
CA MET A 228 5.09 -13.31 6.26
C MET A 228 3.70 -13.79 6.63
N VAL A 229 3.42 -15.06 6.33
CA VAL A 229 2.31 -15.82 6.90
C VAL A 229 2.88 -16.86 7.85
N LYS A 230 2.50 -16.83 9.12
CA LYS A 230 3.10 -17.67 10.17
C LYS A 230 2.05 -18.28 11.07
N PRO A 231 1.79 -19.59 10.97
CA PRO A 231 1.10 -20.32 12.03
C PRO A 231 1.94 -20.33 13.31
N ALA A 232 1.32 -20.11 14.47
CA ALA A 232 1.96 -20.43 15.74
C ALA A 232 2.40 -21.90 15.75
N ASN A 233 3.48 -22.25 16.47
CA ASN A 233 4.05 -23.59 16.40
C ASN A 233 3.07 -24.69 16.83
N ASP A 234 2.08 -24.36 17.65
CA ASP A 234 0.99 -25.24 18.09
C ASP A 234 -0.29 -25.11 17.25
N PHE A 235 -0.28 -24.29 16.21
CA PHE A 235 -1.42 -23.95 15.36
C PHE A 235 -2.59 -23.31 16.10
N SER A 236 -2.35 -22.68 17.25
CA SER A 236 -3.39 -21.96 18.00
C SER A 236 -3.79 -20.65 17.35
N ASP A 237 -2.95 -20.10 16.46
CA ASP A 237 -3.19 -18.88 15.67
C ASP A 237 -2.44 -18.93 14.34
N ILE A 238 -2.79 -18.03 13.43
CA ILE A 238 -2.04 -17.74 12.20
C ILE A 238 -1.93 -16.23 12.06
N PHE A 239 -0.70 -15.74 11.89
CA PHE A 239 -0.41 -14.34 11.65
C PHE A 239 -0.19 -14.11 10.16
N PHE A 240 -0.76 -13.04 9.62
CA PHE A 240 -0.61 -12.62 8.24
C PHE A 240 -0.22 -11.15 8.24
N GLY A 241 1.01 -10.83 7.86
CA GLY A 241 1.53 -9.48 8.05
C GLY A 241 2.57 -9.05 7.04
N HIS A 242 2.65 -7.74 6.92
CA HIS A 242 3.39 -7.02 5.91
C HIS A 242 4.05 -5.77 6.49
N ASN A 243 5.26 -5.44 6.03
CA ASN A 243 5.83 -4.12 6.16
C ASN A 243 6.14 -3.51 4.78
N THR A 244 5.72 -2.28 4.59
CA THR A 244 5.96 -1.52 3.36
C THR A 244 7.34 -0.89 3.39
N TRP A 245 8.11 -1.05 2.31
CA TRP A 245 9.32 -0.25 2.10
C TRP A 245 9.04 0.80 1.04
N ALA A 246 9.36 2.04 1.37
CA ALA A 246 9.17 3.18 0.48
C ALA A 246 10.08 4.34 0.86
N SER A 247 10.08 5.39 0.04
CA SER A 247 10.67 6.67 0.40
C SER A 247 9.96 7.25 1.63
N TYR A 248 10.74 7.75 2.60
CA TYR A 248 10.19 8.34 3.82
C TYR A 248 9.38 9.63 3.56
N GLY A 249 9.56 10.28 2.41
CA GLY A 249 8.67 11.35 1.97
C GLY A 249 7.22 10.92 1.72
N LEU A 250 6.97 9.60 1.58
CA LEU A 250 5.64 9.03 1.40
C LEU A 250 4.96 8.63 2.72
N MET A 251 5.53 8.94 3.87
CA MET A 251 4.96 8.57 5.16
C MET A 251 3.72 9.40 5.58
N ILE A 252 3.05 10.10 4.69
CA ILE A 252 1.70 10.66 4.91
C ILE A 252 0.70 9.54 4.60
N ARG A 253 0.17 8.91 5.65
CA ARG A 253 -0.56 7.64 5.54
C ARG A 253 -2.03 7.78 5.93
N THR A 254 -2.90 7.06 5.22
CA THR A 254 -4.33 6.95 5.54
C THR A 254 -4.74 5.49 5.56
N PHE A 255 -5.29 5.02 6.68
CA PHE A 255 -5.91 3.71 6.77
C PHE A 255 -7.38 3.83 6.36
N LYS A 256 -7.81 3.03 5.38
CA LYS A 256 -9.10 3.23 4.71
C LYS A 256 -10.02 2.03 4.87
N GLU A 257 -11.32 2.34 4.96
CA GLU A 257 -12.40 1.38 4.92
C GLU A 257 -13.45 1.85 3.90
N TYR A 258 -13.62 1.10 2.80
CA TYR A 258 -14.64 1.39 1.81
C TYR A 258 -15.80 0.40 1.90
N LYS A 259 -17.02 0.95 2.01
CA LYS A 259 -18.27 0.21 2.01
C LYS A 259 -19.06 0.54 0.76
N PHE A 260 -18.96 -0.32 -0.25
CA PHE A 260 -19.63 -0.14 -1.54
C PHE A 260 -20.64 -1.24 -1.78
N VAL A 261 -21.92 -0.89 -1.67
CA VAL A 261 -23.04 -1.81 -1.90
C VAL A 261 -23.71 -1.45 -3.22
N THR A 262 -23.62 -2.36 -4.21
CA THR A 262 -24.29 -2.18 -5.50
C THR A 262 -25.75 -2.64 -5.45
N ASN A 263 -26.56 -2.09 -6.36
CA ASN A 263 -27.97 -2.49 -6.48
C ASN A 263 -28.12 -3.96 -6.92
N SER A 264 -27.13 -4.49 -7.63
CA SER A 264 -27.16 -5.86 -8.13
C SER A 264 -26.78 -6.90 -7.08
N HIS A 265 -26.08 -6.51 -6.01
CA HIS A 265 -25.51 -7.38 -4.96
C HIS A 265 -24.69 -8.56 -5.53
N LYS A 266 -24.04 -8.38 -6.68
CA LYS A 266 -23.24 -9.44 -7.35
C LYS A 266 -21.82 -9.51 -6.81
N GLU A 267 -21.30 -8.41 -6.24
CA GLU A 267 -19.99 -8.36 -5.61
C GLU A 267 -19.94 -9.31 -4.41
N LYS A 268 -18.78 -9.90 -4.19
CA LYS A 268 -18.53 -10.83 -3.07
C LYS A 268 -18.13 -10.09 -1.80
N SER A 269 -17.42 -8.96 -1.97
CA SER A 269 -17.04 -8.08 -0.87
C SER A 269 -17.76 -6.74 -1.00
N LYS A 270 -18.42 -6.35 0.08
CA LYS A 270 -19.05 -5.03 0.25
C LYS A 270 -18.16 -4.10 1.07
N VAL A 271 -17.31 -4.66 1.90
CA VAL A 271 -16.37 -3.94 2.75
C VAL A 271 -14.95 -4.34 2.40
N VAL A 272 -14.11 -3.36 2.11
CA VAL A 272 -12.67 -3.55 1.88
C VAL A 272 -11.92 -2.58 2.79
N VAL A 273 -11.04 -3.13 3.64
CA VAL A 273 -10.20 -2.36 4.57
C VAL A 273 -8.75 -2.48 4.13
N PHE A 274 -8.02 -1.37 4.08
CA PHE A 274 -6.66 -1.37 3.55
C PHE A 274 -5.80 -0.20 4.04
N SER A 275 -4.50 -0.44 4.15
CA SER A 275 -3.51 0.61 4.30
C SER A 275 -3.36 1.38 2.98
N SER A 276 -3.23 2.72 3.03
CA SER A 276 -3.23 3.53 1.81
C SER A 276 -2.60 4.90 2.03
N TYR A 277 -2.80 5.75 1.03
CA TYR A 277 -2.35 7.14 0.99
C TYR A 277 -3.51 8.07 0.63
N PRO A 278 -3.44 9.36 0.99
CA PRO A 278 -4.45 10.33 0.57
C PRO A 278 -4.61 10.34 -0.96
N GLY A 279 -5.86 10.28 -1.44
CA GLY A 279 -6.16 10.32 -2.88
C GLY A 279 -5.81 9.06 -3.68
N CYS A 280 -5.36 7.97 -3.04
CA CYS A 280 -5.15 6.68 -3.66
C CYS A 280 -6.37 5.78 -3.45
N LEU A 281 -6.92 5.18 -4.51
CA LEU A 281 -8.11 4.32 -4.45
C LEU A 281 -7.82 2.87 -4.06
N SER A 282 -6.55 2.49 -4.10
CA SER A 282 -6.03 1.17 -3.70
C SER A 282 -5.01 1.31 -2.57
N SER A 283 -4.47 0.21 -2.12
CA SER A 283 -3.25 0.18 -1.33
C SER A 283 -2.05 0.07 -2.27
N ILE A 284 -1.16 1.04 -2.26
CA ILE A 284 0.10 0.97 -3.03
C ILE A 284 1.06 -0.04 -2.38
N ASP A 285 0.88 -0.32 -1.11
CA ASP A 285 1.60 -1.29 -0.29
C ASP A 285 0.83 -2.59 -0.10
N ASP A 286 -0.25 -2.75 -0.83
CA ASP A 286 -1.14 -3.89 -0.94
C ASP A 286 -1.26 -4.76 0.32
N PHE A 287 -2.01 -4.22 1.29
CA PHE A 287 -2.50 -4.96 2.45
C PHE A 287 -4.00 -4.71 2.58
N TYR A 288 -4.80 -5.76 2.38
CA TYR A 288 -6.25 -5.68 2.36
C TYR A 288 -6.89 -6.75 3.24
N TYR A 289 -7.99 -6.38 3.88
CA TYR A 289 -8.98 -7.30 4.44
C TYR A 289 -10.33 -7.08 3.73
N THR A 290 -11.02 -8.16 3.41
CA THR A 290 -12.33 -8.11 2.76
C THR A 290 -13.37 -8.87 3.57
N ASP A 291 -14.62 -8.41 3.59
CA ASP A 291 -15.72 -9.11 4.28
C ASP A 291 -16.15 -10.41 3.59
N SER A 292 -15.57 -10.76 2.43
CA SER A 292 -15.59 -12.11 1.85
C SER A 292 -14.61 -13.08 2.50
N ASN A 293 -13.97 -12.70 3.61
CA ASN A 293 -12.98 -13.48 4.36
C ASN A 293 -11.67 -13.75 3.60
N LEU A 294 -11.25 -12.83 2.73
CA LEU A 294 -9.93 -12.86 2.11
C LEU A 294 -9.05 -11.78 2.73
N VAL A 295 -7.80 -12.14 2.98
CA VAL A 295 -6.74 -11.19 3.34
C VAL A 295 -5.68 -11.25 2.25
N VAL A 296 -5.28 -10.07 1.75
CA VAL A 296 -4.38 -9.96 0.60
C VAL A 296 -3.20 -9.08 0.96
N MET A 297 -2.01 -9.51 0.62
CA MET A 297 -0.79 -8.69 0.68
C MET A 297 0.12 -9.03 -0.50
N GLU A 298 1.13 -8.20 -0.71
CA GLU A 298 2.12 -8.41 -1.76
C GLU A 298 3.54 -8.11 -1.28
N THR A 299 4.52 -8.46 -2.10
CA THR A 299 5.85 -7.88 -2.14
C THR A 299 6.27 -7.71 -3.59
N THR A 300 6.82 -6.56 -3.93
CA THR A 300 7.25 -6.27 -5.30
C THR A 300 8.42 -7.16 -5.70
N ASN A 301 8.30 -7.87 -6.81
CA ASN A 301 9.40 -8.64 -7.39
C ASN A 301 10.31 -7.74 -8.22
N SER A 302 11.61 -7.81 -7.95
CA SER A 302 12.59 -7.11 -8.79
C SER A 302 12.62 -7.67 -10.21
N ASN A 303 12.83 -6.80 -11.19
CA ASN A 303 13.07 -7.16 -12.58
C ASN A 303 14.50 -6.78 -12.97
N LEU A 304 15.34 -7.78 -13.26
CA LEU A 304 16.73 -7.62 -13.73
C LEU A 304 16.88 -7.82 -15.25
N ASN A 305 15.75 -7.96 -15.96
CA ASN A 305 15.69 -8.13 -17.41
C ASN A 305 15.04 -6.91 -18.06
N ASP A 306 15.86 -5.97 -18.52
CA ASP A 306 15.41 -4.71 -19.11
C ASP A 306 14.58 -4.87 -20.39
N SER A 307 14.66 -6.00 -21.08
CA SER A 307 13.86 -6.28 -22.28
C SER A 307 12.36 -6.44 -21.99
N LEU A 308 11.98 -6.77 -20.75
CA LEU A 308 10.58 -6.91 -20.36
C LEU A 308 9.82 -5.57 -20.39
N TYR A 309 10.50 -4.45 -20.21
CA TYR A 309 9.87 -3.14 -20.28
C TYR A 309 9.30 -2.82 -21.69
N ASP A 310 9.84 -3.42 -22.76
CA ASP A 310 9.29 -3.26 -24.11
C ASP A 310 7.92 -3.94 -24.32
N LEU A 311 7.53 -4.82 -23.41
CA LEU A 311 6.24 -5.55 -23.45
C LEU A 311 5.10 -4.78 -22.77
N ILE A 312 5.40 -3.71 -22.02
CA ILE A 312 4.41 -2.90 -21.31
C ILE A 312 3.67 -2.01 -22.32
N GLN A 313 2.33 -2.09 -22.29
CA GLN A 313 1.46 -1.39 -23.23
C GLN A 313 0.32 -0.66 -22.52
N PRO A 314 -0.11 0.52 -23.01
CA PRO A 314 -1.19 1.28 -22.38
C PRO A 314 -2.59 0.63 -22.56
N ASN A 315 -2.73 -0.33 -23.46
CA ASN A 315 -3.99 -1.03 -23.73
C ASN A 315 -4.17 -2.23 -22.77
N SER A 316 -4.20 -1.94 -21.47
CA SER A 316 -4.32 -2.90 -20.38
C SER A 316 -4.96 -2.20 -19.17
N LEU A 317 -5.25 -2.94 -18.11
CA LEU A 317 -5.64 -2.34 -16.82
C LEU A 317 -4.43 -2.36 -15.87
N LEU A 318 -4.08 -1.21 -15.34
CA LEU A 318 -3.02 -1.07 -14.34
C LEU A 318 -3.33 -1.89 -13.09
N THR A 319 -2.31 -2.29 -12.36
CA THR A 319 -2.43 -3.20 -11.20
C THR A 319 -3.37 -2.66 -10.13
N TRP A 320 -3.38 -1.33 -9.88
CA TRP A 320 -4.27 -0.71 -8.92
C TRP A 320 -5.77 -0.94 -9.23
N VAL A 321 -6.16 -0.96 -10.51
CA VAL A 321 -7.54 -1.27 -10.93
C VAL A 321 -7.85 -2.74 -10.72
N ARG A 322 -6.93 -3.63 -11.14
CA ARG A 322 -7.12 -5.07 -11.10
C ARG A 322 -7.23 -5.62 -9.68
N VAL A 323 -6.44 -5.05 -8.76
CA VAL A 323 -6.50 -5.41 -7.32
C VAL A 323 -7.85 -5.03 -6.70
N ILE A 324 -8.37 -3.83 -7.01
CA ILE A 324 -9.71 -3.42 -6.55
C ILE A 324 -10.79 -4.38 -7.07
N LEU A 325 -10.70 -4.77 -8.35
CA LEU A 325 -11.64 -5.72 -8.97
C LEU A 325 -11.59 -7.09 -8.27
N ALA A 326 -10.39 -7.63 -8.07
CA ALA A 326 -10.20 -8.91 -7.43
C ALA A 326 -10.73 -8.90 -5.99
N ASN A 327 -10.45 -7.85 -5.22
CA ASN A 327 -10.96 -7.69 -3.86
C ASN A 327 -12.49 -7.60 -3.79
N ARG A 328 -13.14 -6.94 -4.78
CA ARG A 328 -14.60 -6.81 -4.82
C ARG A 328 -15.33 -8.07 -5.28
N LEU A 329 -14.74 -8.80 -6.24
CA LEU A 329 -15.45 -9.85 -6.98
C LEU A 329 -15.09 -11.26 -6.54
N ALA A 330 -13.98 -11.47 -5.81
CA ALA A 330 -13.51 -12.80 -5.45
C ALA A 330 -14.18 -13.35 -4.19
N LYS A 331 -14.43 -14.67 -4.19
CA LYS A 331 -14.93 -15.46 -3.05
C LYS A 331 -13.90 -16.45 -2.50
N SER A 332 -12.74 -16.60 -3.15
CA SER A 332 -11.66 -17.51 -2.76
C SER A 332 -10.31 -16.99 -3.31
N GLY A 333 -9.19 -17.49 -2.81
CA GLY A 333 -7.87 -17.12 -3.33
C GLY A 333 -7.69 -17.47 -4.81
N GLU A 334 -8.21 -18.61 -5.26
CA GLU A 334 -8.17 -19.01 -6.67
C GLU A 334 -9.01 -18.07 -7.56
N ASP A 335 -10.18 -17.68 -7.08
CA ASP A 335 -11.07 -16.73 -7.75
C ASP A 335 -10.42 -15.35 -7.88
N TRP A 336 -9.78 -14.89 -6.79
CA TRP A 336 -9.03 -13.63 -6.75
C TRP A 336 -7.95 -13.60 -7.86
N ILE A 337 -7.17 -14.67 -7.98
CA ILE A 337 -6.13 -14.80 -8.99
C ILE A 337 -6.73 -14.76 -10.40
N ASN A 338 -7.80 -15.51 -10.66
CA ASN A 338 -8.45 -15.58 -11.98
C ASN A 338 -9.02 -14.22 -12.42
N ILE A 339 -9.48 -13.41 -11.48
CA ILE A 339 -9.94 -12.04 -11.75
C ILE A 339 -8.74 -11.11 -12.00
N PHE A 340 -7.71 -11.20 -11.14
CA PHE A 340 -6.56 -10.32 -11.17
C PHE A 340 -5.70 -10.46 -12.44
N ILE A 341 -5.55 -11.67 -12.99
CA ILE A 341 -4.72 -11.89 -14.19
C ILE A 341 -5.31 -11.30 -15.48
N ARG A 342 -6.60 -10.96 -15.49
CA ARG A 342 -7.24 -10.34 -16.66
C ARG A 342 -6.61 -8.96 -16.91
N GLU A 343 -6.40 -8.64 -18.19
CA GLU A 343 -5.89 -7.32 -18.63
C GLU A 343 -4.53 -6.93 -18.00
N ASN A 344 -3.62 -7.89 -17.79
CA ASN A 344 -2.34 -7.69 -17.15
C ASN A 344 -1.52 -6.57 -17.81
N SER A 345 -1.22 -5.50 -17.07
CA SER A 345 -0.39 -4.37 -17.52
C SER A 345 1.10 -4.69 -17.59
N GLY A 346 1.56 -5.64 -16.79
CA GLY A 346 2.99 -5.89 -16.58
C GLY A 346 3.71 -4.78 -15.83
N THR A 347 2.96 -3.97 -15.07
CA THR A 347 3.48 -2.90 -14.21
C THR A 347 3.18 -3.23 -12.76
N TYR A 348 4.02 -2.74 -11.83
CA TYR A 348 3.96 -3.08 -10.42
C TYR A 348 3.92 -4.61 -10.25
N ASN A 349 5.02 -5.24 -10.65
CA ASN A 349 5.15 -6.68 -10.75
C ASN A 349 5.41 -7.29 -9.37
N ASN A 350 4.41 -7.97 -8.81
CA ASN A 350 4.41 -8.42 -7.42
C ASN A 350 4.27 -9.94 -7.30
N GLN A 351 4.63 -10.46 -6.12
CA GLN A 351 4.09 -11.69 -5.58
C GLN A 351 2.90 -11.32 -4.68
N PHE A 352 1.66 -11.45 -5.18
CA PHE A 352 0.47 -11.34 -4.35
C PHE A 352 0.22 -12.64 -3.58
N GLN A 353 -0.20 -12.52 -2.33
CA GLN A 353 -0.52 -13.59 -1.41
C GLN A 353 -1.97 -13.40 -0.95
N VAL A 354 -2.79 -14.41 -1.14
CA VAL A 354 -4.21 -14.38 -0.80
C VAL A 354 -4.50 -15.50 0.20
N LEU A 355 -4.82 -15.13 1.43
CA LEU A 355 -5.23 -16.05 2.50
C LEU A 355 -6.75 -16.11 2.58
N ASP A 356 -7.31 -17.29 2.40
CA ASP A 356 -8.73 -17.59 2.52
C ASP A 356 -9.04 -18.09 3.93
N LEU A 357 -9.59 -17.22 4.78
CA LEU A 357 -9.91 -17.50 6.17
C LEU A 357 -10.98 -18.60 6.35
N THR A 358 -11.79 -18.84 5.32
CA THR A 358 -12.84 -19.89 5.36
C THR A 358 -12.23 -21.30 5.34
N LYS A 359 -10.98 -21.43 4.89
CA LYS A 359 -10.24 -22.69 4.78
C LYS A 359 -9.37 -23.01 5.99
N ILE A 360 -9.51 -22.25 7.07
CA ILE A 360 -8.73 -22.39 8.30
C ILE A 360 -9.67 -22.77 9.45
N ASP A 361 -9.39 -23.89 10.11
CA ASP A 361 -10.08 -24.33 11.34
C ASP A 361 -9.05 -24.47 12.48
N LEU A 362 -8.92 -23.43 13.29
CA LEU A 362 -7.96 -23.40 14.39
C LEU A 362 -8.29 -24.42 15.50
N ASN A 363 -9.58 -24.77 15.68
CA ASN A 363 -9.99 -25.75 16.68
C ASN A 363 -9.53 -27.16 16.31
N LYS A 364 -9.55 -27.49 15.01
CA LYS A 364 -9.04 -28.75 14.47
C LYS A 364 -7.56 -28.69 14.11
N LYS A 365 -6.93 -27.52 14.23
CA LYS A 365 -5.56 -27.26 13.80
C LYS A 365 -5.37 -27.61 12.31
N ASP A 366 -6.37 -27.31 11.50
CA ASP A 366 -6.43 -27.67 10.09
C ASP A 366 -6.36 -26.42 9.20
N ILE A 367 -5.51 -26.50 8.18
CA ILE A 367 -5.40 -25.53 7.09
C ILE A 367 -5.65 -26.32 5.80
N GLN A 368 -6.81 -26.13 5.18
CA GLN A 368 -7.21 -26.84 3.97
C GLN A 368 -6.38 -26.40 2.76
N ASP A 369 -6.28 -27.24 1.74
CA ASP A 369 -5.62 -26.89 0.47
C ASP A 369 -6.23 -25.61 -0.13
N LYS A 370 -5.39 -24.83 -0.81
CA LYS A 370 -5.74 -23.53 -1.37
C LYS A 370 -6.15 -22.47 -0.32
N ALA A 371 -5.78 -22.66 0.96
CA ALA A 371 -5.93 -21.62 1.97
C ALA A 371 -4.99 -20.45 1.73
N LEU A 372 -3.77 -20.70 1.26
CA LEU A 372 -2.82 -19.66 0.85
C LEU A 372 -2.47 -19.84 -0.62
N MET A 373 -3.01 -18.96 -1.45
CA MET A 373 -2.71 -18.89 -2.87
C MET A 373 -1.75 -17.76 -3.16
N ILE A 374 -0.82 -17.96 -4.10
CA ILE A 374 0.04 -16.88 -4.59
C ILE A 374 -0.03 -16.73 -6.10
N ILE A 375 0.25 -15.52 -6.57
CA ILE A 375 0.48 -15.21 -7.99
C ILE A 375 1.66 -14.28 -8.12
N GLU A 376 2.52 -14.55 -9.09
CA GLU A 376 3.58 -13.67 -9.56
C GLU A 376 3.32 -13.26 -11.00
N GLN A 377 3.55 -12.00 -11.30
CA GLN A 377 3.40 -11.47 -12.65
C GLN A 377 4.67 -10.78 -13.13
N LEU A 378 4.80 -10.73 -14.44
CA LEU A 378 5.72 -9.93 -15.23
C LEU A 378 4.97 -9.39 -16.45
N PRO A 379 5.53 -8.46 -17.24
CA PRO A 379 4.94 -8.06 -18.50
C PRO A 379 4.63 -9.27 -19.38
N GLN A 380 3.34 -9.50 -19.69
CA GLN A 380 2.79 -10.62 -20.46
C GLN A 380 2.97 -12.02 -19.86
N TYR A 381 3.51 -12.16 -18.65
CA TYR A 381 3.69 -13.45 -17.99
C TYR A 381 3.07 -13.43 -16.59
N ASN A 382 2.57 -14.56 -16.16
CA ASN A 382 2.17 -14.78 -14.77
C ASN A 382 2.31 -16.28 -14.43
N GLN A 383 2.44 -16.57 -13.15
CA GLN A 383 2.37 -17.92 -12.62
C GLN A 383 1.73 -17.88 -11.23
N SER A 384 0.86 -18.82 -10.95
CA SER A 384 0.17 -18.93 -9.66
C SER A 384 0.21 -20.35 -9.12
N GLY A 385 -0.03 -20.49 -7.82
CA GLY A 385 -0.08 -21.81 -7.19
C GLY A 385 -0.53 -21.77 -5.74
N ASP A 386 -0.86 -22.97 -5.24
CA ASP A 386 -1.18 -23.22 -3.84
C ASP A 386 0.12 -23.44 -3.04
N VAL A 387 0.39 -22.56 -2.10
CA VAL A 387 1.54 -22.65 -1.19
C VAL A 387 1.15 -23.06 0.23
N THR A 388 -0.09 -23.45 0.44
CA THR A 388 -0.56 -24.01 1.72
C THR A 388 0.31 -25.17 2.24
N PRO A 389 0.83 -26.09 1.39
CA PRO A 389 1.73 -27.15 1.85
C PRO A 389 3.03 -26.63 2.51
N TYR A 390 3.52 -25.45 2.09
CA TYR A 390 4.67 -24.80 2.73
C TYR A 390 4.25 -24.16 4.06
N LEU A 391 3.09 -23.51 4.09
CA LEU A 391 2.55 -22.91 5.31
C LEU A 391 2.36 -23.95 6.41
N ARG A 392 1.85 -25.14 6.11
CA ARG A 392 1.73 -26.28 7.03
C ARG A 392 3.07 -26.75 7.61
N LYS A 393 4.18 -26.48 6.91
CA LYS A 393 5.54 -26.82 7.36
C LYS A 393 6.15 -25.76 8.28
N GLY A 394 5.46 -24.64 8.51
CA GLY A 394 5.88 -23.67 9.50
C GLY A 394 5.63 -22.21 9.15
N TYR A 395 5.88 -21.75 7.92
CA TYR A 395 5.69 -20.37 7.52
C TYR A 395 5.78 -20.21 6.00
N TRP A 396 5.30 -19.04 5.53
CA TRP A 396 5.48 -18.57 4.17
C TRP A 396 6.01 -17.13 4.20
N PRO A 397 7.24 -16.85 3.74
CA PRO A 397 7.80 -15.51 3.63
C PRO A 397 7.71 -14.98 2.20
N SER A 398 7.79 -13.66 2.05
CA SER A 398 8.00 -13.00 0.76
C SER A 398 8.95 -11.81 0.91
N TYR A 399 9.89 -11.64 -0.03
CA TYR A 399 11.03 -10.73 0.11
C TYR A 399 11.62 -10.25 -1.23
N ASN A 400 10.78 -9.95 -2.21
CA ASN A 400 11.13 -9.32 -3.51
C ASN A 400 11.93 -10.21 -4.50
N ILE A 401 11.98 -11.51 -4.26
CA ILE A 401 12.61 -12.48 -5.15
C ILE A 401 11.54 -13.48 -5.57
N PRO A 402 11.31 -13.70 -6.88
CA PRO A 402 10.26 -14.60 -7.35
C PRO A 402 10.46 -16.05 -6.85
N PHE A 403 9.36 -16.64 -6.40
CA PHE A 403 9.32 -18.05 -5.97
C PHE A 403 9.24 -19.02 -7.14
N PHE A 404 8.39 -18.71 -8.14
CA PHE A 404 8.23 -19.60 -9.27
C PHE A 404 9.45 -19.56 -10.19
N LYS A 405 10.04 -20.73 -10.43
CA LYS A 405 11.25 -20.86 -11.24
C LYS A 405 11.14 -20.14 -12.60
N ASN A 406 10.01 -20.28 -13.29
CA ASN A 406 9.81 -19.65 -14.59
C ASN A 406 9.80 -18.10 -14.50
N ILE A 407 9.22 -17.52 -13.44
CA ILE A 407 9.24 -16.07 -13.21
C ILE A 407 10.65 -15.63 -12.82
N TYR A 408 11.32 -16.36 -11.94
CA TYR A 408 12.69 -16.10 -11.51
C TYR A 408 13.70 -16.11 -12.68
N GLU A 409 13.54 -17.07 -13.62
CA GLU A 409 14.37 -17.13 -14.84
C GLU A 409 14.09 -15.95 -15.77
N LYS A 410 12.80 -15.67 -16.06
CA LYS A 410 12.39 -14.61 -17.00
C LYS A 410 12.75 -13.21 -16.51
N SER A 411 12.67 -12.97 -15.21
CA SER A 411 13.06 -11.70 -14.60
C SER A 411 14.58 -11.50 -14.49
N GLY A 412 15.40 -12.43 -15.01
CA GLY A 412 16.86 -12.25 -15.17
C GLY A 412 17.71 -12.63 -13.97
N PHE A 413 17.14 -13.15 -12.86
CA PHE A 413 17.91 -13.48 -11.66
C PHE A 413 18.97 -14.57 -11.91
N ILE A 414 18.61 -15.65 -12.61
CA ILE A 414 19.57 -16.75 -12.89
C ILE A 414 20.74 -16.27 -13.74
N GLU A 415 20.45 -15.50 -14.80
CA GLU A 415 21.49 -14.94 -15.68
C GLU A 415 22.41 -14.00 -14.91
N THR A 416 21.82 -13.10 -14.10
CA THR A 416 22.59 -12.14 -13.28
C THR A 416 23.53 -12.84 -12.30
N ILE A 417 23.07 -13.85 -11.56
CA ILE A 417 23.91 -14.59 -10.61
C ILE A 417 24.99 -15.40 -11.34
N LYS A 418 24.66 -15.99 -12.50
CA LYS A 418 25.62 -16.75 -13.30
C LYS A 418 26.75 -15.86 -13.85
N GLU A 419 26.43 -14.67 -14.34
CA GLU A 419 27.39 -13.72 -14.85
C GLU A 419 28.16 -12.99 -13.73
N ARG A 420 27.53 -12.83 -12.57
CA ARG A 420 28.03 -12.07 -11.41
C ARG A 420 27.84 -12.87 -10.11
N PRO A 421 28.69 -13.87 -9.83
CA PRO A 421 28.56 -14.75 -8.65
C PRO A 421 28.56 -14.01 -7.30
N ASP A 422 29.20 -12.84 -7.23
CA ASP A 422 29.24 -12.00 -6.04
C ASP A 422 27.86 -11.48 -5.62
N LEU A 423 26.88 -11.48 -6.53
CA LEU A 423 25.51 -11.09 -6.26
C LEU A 423 24.62 -12.23 -5.71
N TYR A 424 25.18 -13.43 -5.51
CA TYR A 424 24.45 -14.58 -4.97
C TYR A 424 23.75 -14.27 -3.64
N ASP A 425 24.47 -13.65 -2.70
CA ASP A 425 23.93 -13.31 -1.37
C ASP A 425 22.83 -12.23 -1.41
N SER A 426 22.64 -11.54 -2.55
CA SER A 426 21.58 -10.56 -2.74
C SER A 426 20.37 -11.14 -3.46
N TYR A 427 20.55 -12.10 -4.38
CA TYR A 427 19.53 -12.50 -5.35
C TYR A 427 19.17 -13.99 -5.37
N ASP A 428 19.89 -14.87 -4.65
CA ASP A 428 19.45 -16.25 -4.52
C ASP A 428 18.19 -16.35 -3.66
N TYR A 429 17.20 -17.10 -4.13
CA TYR A 429 15.91 -17.20 -3.45
C TYR A 429 16.01 -17.65 -1.99
N SER A 430 16.86 -18.62 -1.68
CA SER A 430 17.00 -19.18 -0.34
C SER A 430 18.29 -18.77 0.37
N GLY A 431 19.29 -18.36 -0.39
CA GLY A 431 20.64 -18.05 0.07
C GLY A 431 20.89 -16.57 0.34
N SER A 432 20.00 -15.66 -0.08
CA SER A 432 20.14 -14.24 0.21
C SER A 432 19.87 -13.90 1.69
N ASN A 433 20.06 -12.65 2.06
CA ASN A 433 20.11 -12.22 3.44
C ASN A 433 18.76 -12.35 4.18
N ARG A 434 17.67 -11.77 3.65
CA ARG A 434 16.36 -11.79 4.29
C ARG A 434 15.76 -13.18 4.48
N PRO A 435 15.77 -14.10 3.49
CA PRO A 435 15.28 -15.47 3.71
C PRO A 435 16.06 -16.23 4.79
N LYS A 436 17.37 -15.98 4.96
CA LYS A 436 18.15 -16.57 6.07
C LYS A 436 17.67 -16.05 7.42
N ILE A 437 17.39 -14.73 7.52
CA ILE A 437 16.87 -14.10 8.75
C ILE A 437 15.46 -14.62 9.04
N PHE A 438 14.54 -14.61 8.07
CA PHE A 438 13.19 -15.15 8.24
C PHE A 438 13.20 -16.61 8.72
N ARG A 439 14.02 -17.46 8.10
CA ARG A 439 14.11 -18.89 8.45
C ARG A 439 14.58 -19.10 9.88
N ARG A 440 15.49 -18.28 10.37
CA ARG A 440 15.99 -18.34 11.75
C ARG A 440 14.95 -17.82 12.73
N GLU A 441 14.46 -16.60 12.51
CA GLU A 441 13.62 -15.88 13.47
C GLU A 441 12.20 -16.44 13.59
N GLN A 442 11.63 -16.97 12.49
CA GLN A 442 10.26 -17.47 12.49
C GLN A 442 9.99 -18.58 13.51
N THR A 443 11.02 -19.31 13.92
CA THR A 443 10.90 -20.39 14.92
C THR A 443 10.47 -19.87 16.29
N ASN A 444 10.74 -18.60 16.59
CA ASN A 444 10.43 -17.94 17.85
C ASN A 444 9.02 -17.30 17.87
N VAL A 445 8.29 -17.35 16.75
CA VAL A 445 7.00 -16.65 16.64
C VAL A 445 5.85 -17.55 17.07
N ASN A 446 5.29 -17.26 18.26
CA ASN A 446 4.16 -17.98 18.85
C ASN A 446 3.05 -17.07 19.39
N SER A 447 3.25 -15.77 19.37
CA SER A 447 2.32 -14.78 19.89
C SER A 447 2.26 -13.53 19.01
N LEU A 448 1.26 -12.68 19.24
CA LEU A 448 1.15 -11.35 18.61
C LEU A 448 2.44 -10.53 18.82
N GLU A 449 2.97 -10.53 20.04
CA GLU A 449 4.17 -9.77 20.38
C GLU A 449 5.44 -10.30 19.68
N ASP A 450 5.55 -11.61 19.49
CA ASP A 450 6.64 -12.18 18.72
C ASP A 450 6.52 -11.82 17.23
N PHE A 451 5.28 -11.80 16.71
CA PHE A 451 5.05 -11.40 15.32
C PHE A 451 5.34 -9.90 15.09
N LYS A 452 4.99 -9.04 16.03
CA LYS A 452 5.38 -7.62 16.02
C LYS A 452 6.90 -7.46 15.92
N LYS A 453 7.65 -8.21 16.75
CA LYS A 453 9.12 -8.15 16.79
C LYS A 453 9.75 -8.60 15.48
N ILE A 454 9.31 -9.73 14.91
CA ILE A 454 9.92 -10.21 13.66
C ILE A 454 9.63 -9.28 12.48
N MET A 455 8.41 -8.74 12.37
CA MET A 455 8.07 -7.82 11.28
C MET A 455 8.76 -6.46 11.40
N ARG A 456 9.26 -6.10 12.58
CA ARG A 456 10.08 -4.90 12.82
C ARG A 456 11.57 -5.21 13.03
N TYR A 457 11.99 -6.44 12.72
CA TYR A 457 13.36 -6.88 12.98
C TYR A 457 14.39 -6.13 12.15
N ASN A 458 15.30 -5.43 12.84
CA ASN A 458 16.51 -4.86 12.26
C ASN A 458 17.64 -4.81 13.30
N ASN A 459 18.38 -5.91 13.42
CA ASN A 459 19.57 -5.99 14.26
C ASN A 459 20.86 -5.98 13.39
N TYR A 460 20.93 -5.05 12.43
CA TYR A 460 21.96 -5.05 11.38
C TYR A 460 23.40 -5.03 11.88
N LYS A 461 23.65 -4.44 13.06
CA LYS A 461 25.03 -4.33 13.61
C LYS A 461 25.60 -5.67 14.03
N GLU A 462 24.76 -6.58 14.50
CA GLU A 462 25.17 -7.86 15.11
C GLU A 462 24.75 -9.07 14.29
N ASP A 463 23.74 -8.93 13.42
CA ASP A 463 23.26 -10.03 12.60
C ASP A 463 24.28 -10.39 11.50
N PRO A 464 24.82 -11.61 11.49
CA PRO A 464 25.82 -12.00 10.50
C PRO A 464 25.28 -12.01 9.06
N TYR A 465 23.97 -12.16 8.88
CA TYR A 465 23.37 -12.18 7.55
C TYR A 465 23.18 -10.77 6.97
N SER A 466 23.01 -9.76 7.80
CA SER A 466 22.92 -8.36 7.32
C SER A 466 24.28 -7.80 6.92
N LYS A 467 25.39 -8.39 7.40
CA LYS A 467 26.77 -7.93 7.13
C LYS A 467 27.00 -6.45 7.47
N GLY A 468 26.29 -5.93 8.48
CA GLY A 468 26.35 -4.53 8.88
C GLY A 468 25.54 -3.58 8.01
N ASN A 469 24.80 -4.06 7.00
CA ASN A 469 23.95 -3.24 6.15
C ASN A 469 22.51 -3.22 6.70
N ALA A 470 22.05 -2.05 7.11
CA ALA A 470 20.72 -1.86 7.70
C ALA A 470 19.57 -2.00 6.68
N ALA A 471 19.86 -2.01 5.38
CA ALA A 471 18.89 -2.34 4.33
C ALA A 471 18.58 -3.85 4.26
N TRP A 472 19.54 -4.70 4.66
CA TRP A 472 19.46 -6.15 4.43
C TRP A 472 18.82 -6.91 5.59
N THR A 473 17.73 -6.41 6.10
CA THR A 473 16.96 -7.01 7.21
C THR A 473 15.48 -7.09 6.84
N ILE A 474 14.63 -7.61 7.75
CA ILE A 474 13.17 -7.70 7.52
C ILE A 474 12.53 -6.32 7.48
N ALA A 475 12.91 -5.41 8.39
CA ALA A 475 12.47 -4.02 8.41
C ALA A 475 13.64 -3.12 8.04
N SER A 476 13.82 -2.85 6.76
CA SER A 476 14.93 -2.06 6.22
C SER A 476 15.01 -0.65 6.82
N ARG A 477 16.24 -0.19 7.09
CA ARG A 477 16.59 1.15 7.56
C ARG A 477 17.79 1.69 6.76
N CYS A 478 17.59 1.95 5.45
CA CYS A 478 18.66 2.45 4.57
C CYS A 478 19.28 3.76 5.08
N ASP A 479 18.53 4.55 5.84
CA ASP A 479 18.98 5.80 6.46
C ASP A 479 20.14 5.61 7.46
N LEU A 480 20.29 4.41 8.04
CA LEU A 480 21.33 4.09 9.02
C LEU A 480 22.65 3.60 8.37
N ASN A 481 22.69 3.38 7.07
CA ASN A 481 23.91 2.97 6.38
C ASN A 481 24.94 4.10 6.37
N THR A 482 26.22 3.73 6.48
CA THR A 482 27.36 4.65 6.44
C THR A 482 28.29 4.29 5.27
N LYS A 483 29.20 5.20 4.92
CA LYS A 483 30.17 4.96 3.85
C LYS A 483 30.88 3.61 4.03
N GLY A 484 30.92 2.80 2.96
CA GLY A 484 31.62 1.51 2.92
C GLY A 484 30.74 0.30 3.22
N ILE A 485 29.52 0.48 3.77
CA ILE A 485 28.58 -0.62 4.07
C ILE A 485 27.37 -0.57 3.13
N GLY A 486 27.06 0.59 2.62
CA GLY A 486 25.94 0.92 1.75
C GLY A 486 25.74 2.43 1.77
N LYS A 487 25.00 2.96 0.79
CA LYS A 487 24.67 4.38 0.78
C LYS A 487 23.52 4.65 1.73
N SER A 488 23.54 5.83 2.37
CA SER A 488 22.43 6.30 3.19
C SER A 488 21.32 6.86 2.31
N TYR A 489 20.12 6.29 2.40
CA TYR A 489 18.92 6.73 1.71
C TYR A 489 17.78 6.93 2.69
N CYS A 490 16.96 7.98 2.51
CA CYS A 490 15.72 8.15 3.27
C CYS A 490 14.63 7.21 2.73
N TYR A 491 14.89 5.92 2.85
CA TYR A 491 14.13 4.81 2.30
C TYR A 491 14.20 3.60 3.23
N GLY A 492 13.16 2.79 3.25
CA GLY A 492 13.08 1.55 4.01
C GLY A 492 11.67 1.24 4.48
N ALA A 493 11.55 0.41 5.52
CA ALA A 493 10.28 0.02 6.09
C ALA A 493 9.59 1.21 6.79
N ILE A 494 8.42 1.60 6.30
CA ILE A 494 7.66 2.77 6.78
C ILE A 494 6.47 2.41 7.67
N ASP A 495 6.17 1.14 7.84
CA ASP A 495 5.07 0.64 8.69
C ASP A 495 5.19 -0.86 8.96
N VAL A 496 4.29 -1.35 9.80
CA VAL A 496 3.87 -2.76 9.84
C VAL A 496 2.36 -2.81 9.99
N LYS A 497 1.71 -3.76 9.32
CA LYS A 497 0.31 -4.11 9.50
C LYS A 497 0.14 -5.62 9.45
N PHE A 498 -0.70 -6.17 10.34
CA PHE A 498 -0.96 -7.60 10.37
C PHE A 498 -2.29 -7.92 11.05
N ILE A 499 -2.77 -9.13 10.80
CA ILE A 499 -3.93 -9.73 11.47
C ILE A 499 -3.53 -11.00 12.22
N SER A 500 -4.29 -11.31 13.28
CA SER A 500 -4.42 -12.62 13.90
C SER A 500 -5.69 -13.29 13.39
N VAL A 501 -5.55 -14.47 12.79
CA VAL A 501 -6.71 -15.25 12.33
C VAL A 501 -7.60 -15.64 13.50
N LYS A 502 -7.00 -15.94 14.67
CA LYS A 502 -7.73 -16.22 15.91
C LYS A 502 -8.62 -15.06 16.31
N GLU A 503 -8.08 -13.84 16.37
CA GLU A 503 -8.87 -12.67 16.76
C GLU A 503 -10.03 -12.40 15.81
N LEU A 504 -9.81 -12.51 14.50
CA LEU A 504 -10.88 -12.37 13.51
C LEU A 504 -11.96 -13.43 13.67
N LYS A 505 -11.59 -14.69 13.96
CA LYS A 505 -12.56 -15.79 14.20
C LYS A 505 -13.30 -15.66 15.54
N GLU A 506 -12.71 -15.00 16.52
CA GLU A 506 -13.34 -14.63 17.78
C GLU A 506 -14.26 -13.39 17.64
N GLY A 507 -14.32 -12.77 16.45
CA GLY A 507 -15.16 -11.60 16.17
C GLY A 507 -14.59 -10.27 16.67
N LYS A 508 -13.30 -10.22 17.03
CA LYS A 508 -12.66 -8.96 17.46
C LYS A 508 -12.46 -7.97 16.31
N ASN A 509 -12.34 -8.47 15.07
CA ASN A 509 -12.18 -7.65 13.85
C ASN A 509 -11.06 -6.59 13.95
N ILE A 510 -9.89 -6.98 14.47
CA ILE A 510 -8.75 -6.08 14.69
C ILE A 510 -7.69 -6.27 13.59
N ILE A 511 -7.15 -5.15 13.10
CA ILE A 511 -5.90 -5.09 12.35
C ILE A 511 -4.89 -4.32 13.20
N HIS A 512 -3.74 -4.93 13.48
CA HIS A 512 -2.65 -4.30 14.22
C HIS A 512 -1.78 -3.50 13.26
N ILE A 513 -1.60 -2.20 13.53
CA ILE A 513 -0.84 -1.31 12.67
C ILE A 513 0.14 -0.45 13.47
N ILE A 514 1.29 -0.14 12.88
CA ILE A 514 2.22 0.87 13.38
C ILE A 514 2.79 1.64 12.20
N SER A 515 2.96 2.95 12.33
CA SER A 515 3.59 3.80 11.32
C SER A 515 5.00 4.19 11.72
N GLY A 516 5.87 4.24 10.72
CA GLY A 516 7.25 4.70 10.83
C GLY A 516 8.30 3.59 10.84
N PRO A 517 9.54 3.97 10.51
CA PRO A 517 10.69 3.08 10.52
C PRO A 517 10.90 2.43 11.90
N THR A 518 11.38 1.18 11.90
CA THR A 518 11.60 0.46 13.16
C THR A 518 12.59 1.20 14.07
N ASN A 519 12.21 1.33 15.33
CA ASN A 519 13.02 1.93 16.41
C ASN A 519 13.08 1.04 17.65
N ASP A 520 12.69 -0.23 17.53
CA ASP A 520 12.57 -1.15 18.67
C ASP A 520 13.90 -1.35 19.42
N ASN A 521 15.03 -1.41 18.69
CA ASN A 521 16.39 -1.44 19.23
C ASN A 521 17.31 -0.43 18.51
N LEU A 522 16.73 0.57 17.84
CA LEU A 522 17.41 1.55 17.02
C LEU A 522 16.93 2.96 17.38
N GLU A 523 17.67 3.95 16.95
CA GLU A 523 17.24 5.34 17.06
C GLU A 523 16.00 5.60 16.19
N SER A 524 15.07 6.37 16.75
CA SER A 524 13.91 6.85 16.00
C SER A 524 14.36 7.68 14.79
N PHE A 525 13.75 7.48 13.65
CA PHE A 525 14.04 8.30 12.48
C PHE A 525 13.64 9.76 12.74
N SER A 526 14.51 10.67 12.35
CA SER A 526 14.26 12.12 12.39
C SER A 526 14.96 12.79 11.21
N TRP A 527 14.22 13.61 10.47
CA TRP A 527 14.72 14.30 9.29
C TRP A 527 15.93 15.17 9.59
N LYS A 528 15.93 15.91 10.71
CA LYS A 528 17.03 16.81 11.10
C LYS A 528 18.36 16.11 11.39
N ASN A 529 18.29 14.83 11.77
CA ASN A 529 19.46 14.09 12.23
C ASN A 529 19.94 13.03 11.24
N THR A 530 19.24 12.86 10.12
CA THR A 530 19.58 11.78 9.18
C THR A 530 20.53 12.22 8.08
N THR A 531 21.58 11.42 7.87
CA THR A 531 22.60 11.66 6.84
C THR A 531 22.01 11.66 5.43
N CYS A 532 21.01 10.84 5.16
CA CYS A 532 20.40 10.75 3.83
C CYS A 532 19.77 12.08 3.41
N TYR A 533 19.06 12.75 4.30
CA TYR A 533 18.46 14.06 4.03
C TYR A 533 19.49 15.19 4.00
N LEU A 534 20.40 15.20 4.96
CA LEU A 534 21.43 16.26 5.05
C LEU A 534 22.35 16.29 3.83
N ASN A 535 22.60 15.12 3.19
CA ASN A 535 23.44 15.03 2.00
C ASN A 535 22.72 15.46 0.71
N ASP A 536 21.42 15.22 0.59
CA ASP A 536 20.63 15.57 -0.61
C ASP A 536 19.18 15.91 -0.26
N PRO A 537 18.94 17.11 0.29
CA PRO A 537 17.59 17.51 0.71
C PRO A 537 16.61 17.67 -0.47
N ASN A 538 17.10 17.92 -1.69
CA ASN A 538 16.24 18.08 -2.86
C ASN A 538 15.68 16.73 -3.36
N ARG A 539 16.48 15.66 -3.25
CA ARG A 539 16.05 14.31 -3.61
C ARG A 539 15.02 13.76 -2.62
N TRP A 540 15.17 14.07 -1.34
CA TRP A 540 14.35 13.54 -0.25
C TRP A 540 13.32 14.56 0.23
N PHE A 541 12.56 15.11 -0.72
CA PHE A 541 11.48 16.05 -0.43
C PHE A 541 10.41 15.40 0.47
N HIS A 542 10.01 16.11 1.53
CA HIS A 542 9.14 15.57 2.57
C HIS A 542 8.29 16.65 3.24
N GLU A 543 7.76 17.59 2.47
CA GLU A 543 6.93 18.65 3.01
C GLU A 543 5.72 18.08 3.74
N ASN A 544 5.40 18.64 4.92
CA ASN A 544 4.30 18.20 5.80
C ASN A 544 4.42 16.77 6.36
N VAL A 545 5.56 16.13 6.25
CA VAL A 545 5.86 14.86 6.93
C VAL A 545 6.32 15.16 8.36
N VAL A 546 5.88 14.34 9.32
CA VAL A 546 6.26 14.45 10.72
C VAL A 546 7.79 14.40 10.86
N GLU A 547 8.35 15.26 11.69
CA GLU A 547 9.80 15.41 11.88
C GLU A 547 10.45 14.16 12.48
N THR A 548 9.85 13.57 13.50
CA THR A 548 10.39 12.42 14.24
C THR A 548 9.33 11.33 14.36
N TRP A 549 9.74 10.08 14.07
CA TRP A 549 8.85 8.93 14.01
C TRP A 549 9.02 8.02 15.21
N ASN A 550 8.07 8.09 16.13
CA ASN A 550 8.03 7.28 17.35
C ASN A 550 6.56 7.07 17.78
N PHE A 551 5.79 6.41 16.93
CA PHE A 551 4.38 6.15 17.19
C PHE A 551 4.18 4.79 17.87
N PRO A 552 3.11 4.63 18.67
CA PRO A 552 2.76 3.34 19.27
C PRO A 552 2.05 2.43 18.25
N TRP A 553 1.94 1.15 18.57
CA TRP A 553 1.02 0.24 17.92
C TRP A 553 -0.43 0.68 18.14
N ILE A 554 -1.26 0.48 17.12
CA ILE A 554 -2.69 0.79 17.11
C ILE A 554 -3.42 -0.49 16.75
N ASP A 555 -4.47 -0.79 17.49
CA ASP A 555 -5.43 -1.83 17.18
C ASP A 555 -6.59 -1.16 16.43
N TYR A 556 -6.56 -1.26 15.09
CA TYR A 556 -7.62 -0.72 14.24
C TYR A 556 -8.82 -1.67 14.22
N GLU A 557 -9.95 -1.22 14.71
CA GLU A 557 -11.20 -1.98 14.74
C GLU A 557 -11.99 -1.80 13.45
N ILE A 558 -12.17 -2.88 12.68
CA ILE A 558 -12.91 -2.90 11.42
C ILE A 558 -14.39 -2.68 11.71
N GLN A 559 -15.00 -1.72 11.02
CA GLN A 559 -16.41 -1.39 11.17
C GLN A 559 -17.25 -2.13 10.11
N LEU A 560 -17.53 -3.40 10.33
CA LEU A 560 -18.45 -4.14 9.46
C LEU A 560 -19.87 -3.54 9.53
N PHE A 561 -20.71 -3.86 8.53
CA PHE A 561 -22.14 -3.56 8.65
C PHE A 561 -22.74 -4.31 9.83
N ASP A 562 -23.58 -3.65 10.63
CA ASP A 562 -24.42 -4.33 11.62
C ASP A 562 -25.20 -5.44 10.91
N LYS A 563 -25.09 -6.67 11.45
CA LYS A 563 -25.74 -7.86 10.88
C LYS A 563 -27.26 -7.79 11.01
#